data_82ef1b3ed7d72fc395f4471b5e127e35
#
_entry.id   82ef1b3ed7d72fc395f4471b5e127e35
#
_cell.length_a   1.000
_cell.length_b   1.000
_cell.length_c   1.000
_cell.angle_alpha   90.00
_cell.angle_beta   90.00
_cell.angle_gamma   90.00
#
_symmetry.space_group_name_H-M   'P 1'
#
loop_
_entity.id
_entity.type
_entity.pdbx_description
1 polymer ?
#
loop_
_entity_poly.entity_id
_entity_poly.type
_entity_poly.pdbx_seq_one_letter_code
_entity_poly.pdbx_strand_id
1 'polypeptide(L)'
;MDGYEATRKIREILEYKDLPVLAMTASVMVGDISNAIESGMNDHVAKPIDPPNLIAKLVQWIKPGERDVPDHVKKKQEAAPRERLSQLPQSLPGIKIAAGLSRLGDNQKLYRSLLKKFQKNQANSIQEIRTALEKKDLELAIRLAHTIKGVSGNIGAMELHAAARDLESGIIAEGEKVSSVQIESVQSHLDQVLTSITELENANHESASHSDDLDAHLDLSHIKPLIDELLALLEDDDTEAASVLDQLKEQFSGTRFLEKLKDLEEMIGEYDFEKALDYFKTLAAEINRSVD
;
A
#
# COMPACT_ATOMS: atom_id res chain seq x y z
N MET A 1 -19.34 13.60 14.57
CA MET A 1 -19.72 12.30 15.21
C MET A 1 -18.47 11.44 15.22
N ASP A 2 -17.99 11.07 16.40
CA ASP A 2 -16.86 10.16 16.57
C ASP A 2 -17.31 8.69 16.67
N GLY A 3 -16.36 7.75 16.78
CA GLY A 3 -16.68 6.32 16.88
C GLY A 3 -17.42 5.93 18.14
N TYR A 4 -17.21 6.62 19.24
CA TYR A 4 -17.92 6.39 20.50
C TYR A 4 -19.40 6.80 20.40
N GLU A 5 -19.65 7.97 19.84
CA GLU A 5 -21.01 8.46 19.59
C GLU A 5 -21.76 7.56 18.59
N ALA A 6 -21.09 7.16 17.51
CA ALA A 6 -21.64 6.24 16.53
C ALA A 6 -22.06 4.90 17.17
N THR A 7 -21.19 4.35 18.02
CA THR A 7 -21.47 3.10 18.72
C THR A 7 -22.66 3.23 19.67
N ARG A 8 -22.76 4.30 20.44
CA ARG A 8 -23.92 4.55 21.31
C ARG A 8 -25.22 4.57 20.50
N LYS A 9 -25.24 5.26 19.36
CA LYS A 9 -26.41 5.29 18.47
C LYS A 9 -26.75 3.91 17.89
N ILE A 10 -25.76 3.09 17.54
CA ILE A 10 -25.98 1.70 17.09
C ILE A 10 -26.62 0.88 18.21
N ARG A 11 -26.19 1.03 19.45
CA ARG A 11 -26.74 0.29 20.61
C ARG A 11 -28.16 0.69 20.98
N GLU A 12 -28.62 1.88 20.59
CA GLU A 12 -30.02 2.31 20.74
C GLU A 12 -30.98 1.59 19.80
N ILE A 13 -30.47 1.04 18.69
CA ILE A 13 -31.25 0.30 17.70
C ILE A 13 -31.35 -1.17 18.16
N LEU A 14 -32.56 -1.64 18.51
CA LEU A 14 -32.78 -2.99 19.04
C LEU A 14 -32.22 -4.11 18.15
N GLU A 15 -32.33 -3.95 16.84
CA GLU A 15 -31.84 -4.92 15.85
C GLU A 15 -30.31 -5.06 15.87
N TYR A 16 -29.57 -4.02 16.26
CA TYR A 16 -28.10 -3.98 16.26
C TYR A 16 -27.49 -4.03 17.67
N LYS A 17 -28.31 -4.33 18.68
CA LYS A 17 -27.87 -4.36 20.08
C LYS A 17 -26.71 -5.34 20.32
N ASP A 18 -26.72 -6.48 19.64
CA ASP A 18 -25.72 -7.54 19.78
C ASP A 18 -24.70 -7.55 18.62
N LEU A 19 -24.73 -6.54 17.72
CA LEU A 19 -23.77 -6.44 16.62
C LEU A 19 -22.37 -6.25 17.17
N PRO A 20 -21.37 -7.08 16.83
CA PRO A 20 -19.99 -6.87 17.25
C PRO A 20 -19.43 -5.57 16.68
N VAL A 21 -18.93 -4.69 17.56
CA VAL A 21 -18.27 -3.43 17.20
C VAL A 21 -16.84 -3.46 17.76
N LEU A 22 -15.85 -3.35 16.88
CA LEU A 22 -14.44 -3.32 17.23
C LEU A 22 -13.89 -1.91 17.02
N ALA A 23 -13.27 -1.34 18.06
CA ALA A 23 -12.56 -0.06 17.94
C ALA A 23 -11.26 -0.23 17.14
N MET A 24 -10.98 0.67 16.20
CA MET A 24 -9.68 0.77 15.54
C MET A 24 -8.95 2.02 16.04
N THR A 25 -8.01 1.84 16.98
CA THR A 25 -7.36 2.95 17.69
C THR A 25 -5.89 3.10 17.32
N ALA A 26 -5.42 4.37 17.26
CA ALA A 26 -4.00 4.69 17.11
C ALA A 26 -3.22 4.62 18.44
N SER A 27 -3.93 4.56 19.57
CA SER A 27 -3.35 4.47 20.90
C SER A 27 -3.96 3.30 21.68
N VAL A 28 -3.14 2.59 22.44
CA VAL A 28 -3.53 1.46 23.30
C VAL A 28 -3.47 1.90 24.77
N MET A 29 -3.69 3.20 25.05
CA MET A 29 -3.72 3.65 26.42
C MET A 29 -4.95 3.10 27.14
N VAL A 30 -4.79 2.78 28.41
CA VAL A 30 -5.84 2.16 29.23
C VAL A 30 -7.14 3.00 29.21
N GLY A 31 -7.03 4.33 29.15
CA GLY A 31 -8.18 5.23 29.07
C GLY A 31 -8.99 5.11 27.76
N ASP A 32 -8.33 4.93 26.62
CA ASP A 32 -9.01 4.81 25.32
C ASP A 32 -9.76 3.48 25.20
N ILE A 33 -9.21 2.42 25.77
CA ILE A 33 -9.85 1.10 25.83
C ILE A 33 -11.09 1.17 26.72
N SER A 34 -10.98 1.80 27.90
CA SER A 34 -12.11 1.96 28.82
C SER A 34 -13.26 2.74 28.16
N ASN A 35 -12.95 3.85 27.50
CA ASN A 35 -13.94 4.67 26.80
C ASN A 35 -14.63 3.89 25.65
N ALA A 36 -13.88 3.03 24.93
CA ALA A 36 -14.45 2.18 23.88
C ALA A 36 -15.45 1.18 24.46
N ILE A 37 -15.09 0.48 25.51
CA ILE A 37 -15.98 -0.49 26.20
C ILE A 37 -17.21 0.21 26.80
N GLU A 38 -17.04 1.36 27.47
CA GLU A 38 -18.13 2.14 28.03
C GLU A 38 -19.11 2.67 26.98
N SER A 39 -18.62 2.94 25.76
CA SER A 39 -19.48 3.33 24.64
C SER A 39 -20.27 2.15 24.03
N GLY A 40 -20.01 0.91 24.48
CA GLY A 40 -20.67 -0.30 24.00
C GLY A 40 -19.91 -1.06 22.90
N MET A 41 -18.63 -0.75 22.67
CA MET A 41 -17.77 -1.55 21.78
C MET A 41 -17.38 -2.87 22.47
N ASN A 42 -17.14 -3.91 21.66
CA ASN A 42 -16.83 -5.24 22.17
C ASN A 42 -15.34 -5.47 22.42
N ASP A 43 -14.48 -4.86 21.59
CA ASP A 43 -13.04 -5.03 21.66
C ASP A 43 -12.34 -3.92 20.85
N HIS A 44 -11.01 -3.96 20.78
CA HIS A 44 -10.21 -2.99 20.04
C HIS A 44 -9.10 -3.65 19.22
N VAL A 45 -8.67 -2.98 18.15
CA VAL A 45 -7.51 -3.33 17.32
C VAL A 45 -6.61 -2.09 17.22
N ALA A 46 -5.34 -2.26 17.56
CA ALA A 46 -4.36 -1.19 17.47
C ALA A 46 -3.98 -0.89 16.01
N LYS A 47 -3.76 0.38 15.69
CA LYS A 47 -3.10 0.80 14.44
C LYS A 47 -1.59 0.94 14.68
N PRO A 48 -0.73 0.46 13.76
CA PRO A 48 -1.05 -0.17 12.48
C PRO A 48 -1.66 -1.56 12.67
N ILE A 49 -2.63 -1.90 11.80
CA ILE A 49 -3.36 -3.16 11.91
C ILE A 49 -2.41 -4.33 11.69
N ASP A 50 -2.43 -5.27 12.64
CA ASP A 50 -1.80 -6.57 12.52
C ASP A 50 -2.85 -7.59 12.05
N PRO A 51 -2.78 -8.12 10.79
CA PRO A 51 -3.80 -8.98 10.24
C PRO A 51 -4.08 -10.24 11.07
N PRO A 52 -3.07 -10.98 11.59
CA PRO A 52 -3.31 -12.10 12.50
C PRO A 52 -4.14 -11.72 13.73
N ASN A 53 -3.85 -10.59 14.36
CA ASN A 53 -4.59 -10.11 15.53
C ASN A 53 -6.03 -9.72 15.15
N LEU A 54 -6.21 -9.00 14.04
CA LEU A 54 -7.54 -8.64 13.55
C LEU A 54 -8.39 -9.90 13.27
N ILE A 55 -7.81 -10.89 12.56
CA ILE A 55 -8.50 -12.14 12.25
C ILE A 55 -8.87 -12.90 13.53
N ALA A 56 -7.96 -12.99 14.50
CA ALA A 56 -8.25 -13.63 15.78
C ALA A 56 -9.44 -12.99 16.50
N LYS A 57 -9.49 -11.64 16.52
CA LYS A 57 -10.63 -10.91 17.11
C LYS A 57 -11.92 -11.07 16.31
N LEU A 58 -11.87 -11.07 14.99
CA LEU A 58 -13.03 -11.35 14.15
C LEU A 58 -13.57 -12.76 14.41
N VAL A 59 -12.72 -13.77 14.49
CA VAL A 59 -13.11 -15.15 14.83
C VAL A 59 -13.73 -15.24 16.23
N GLN A 60 -13.23 -14.47 17.20
CA GLN A 60 -13.75 -14.43 18.55
C GLN A 60 -15.16 -13.84 18.61
N TRP A 61 -15.45 -12.78 17.86
CA TRP A 61 -16.67 -12.00 17.98
C TRP A 61 -17.73 -12.33 16.92
N ILE A 62 -17.33 -12.92 15.77
CA ILE A 62 -18.22 -13.26 14.67
C ILE A 62 -18.45 -14.77 14.68
N LYS A 63 -19.69 -15.19 14.88
CA LYS A 63 -20.05 -16.61 14.76
C LYS A 63 -19.90 -17.06 13.30
N PRO A 64 -19.28 -18.24 13.04
CA PRO A 64 -19.24 -18.80 11.70
C PRO A 64 -20.64 -18.95 11.16
N GLY A 65 -20.94 -18.33 10.02
CA GLY A 65 -22.18 -18.59 9.28
C GLY A 65 -21.98 -19.77 8.34
N GLU A 66 -23.05 -20.52 8.09
CA GLU A 66 -23.08 -21.49 7.00
C GLU A 66 -23.07 -20.70 5.67
N ARG A 67 -21.91 -20.67 5.01
CA ARG A 67 -21.74 -20.06 3.69
C ARG A 67 -21.08 -21.07 2.78
N ASP A 68 -21.67 -21.29 1.61
CA ASP A 68 -20.97 -21.96 0.51
C ASP A 68 -19.79 -21.08 0.07
N VAL A 69 -18.60 -21.62 0.21
CA VAL A 69 -17.38 -20.94 -0.26
C VAL A 69 -17.37 -21.02 -1.78
N PRO A 70 -17.46 -19.90 -2.50
CA PRO A 70 -17.45 -19.91 -3.96
C PRO A 70 -16.20 -20.63 -4.50
N ASP A 71 -16.34 -21.42 -5.56
CA ASP A 71 -15.29 -22.29 -6.09
C ASP A 71 -14.03 -21.51 -6.54
N HIS A 72 -14.17 -20.25 -6.93
CA HIS A 72 -13.02 -19.40 -7.27
C HIS A 72 -12.13 -19.07 -6.06
N VAL A 73 -12.66 -19.10 -4.82
CA VAL A 73 -11.88 -18.90 -3.58
C VAL A 73 -11.08 -20.16 -3.24
N LYS A 74 -11.65 -21.35 -3.50
CA LYS A 74 -10.96 -22.64 -3.28
C LYS A 74 -9.75 -22.81 -4.22
N LYS A 75 -9.87 -22.39 -5.49
CA LYS A 75 -8.79 -22.47 -6.48
C LYS A 75 -7.62 -21.51 -6.22
N LYS A 76 -7.84 -20.39 -5.54
CA LYS A 76 -6.79 -19.40 -5.25
C LYS A 76 -5.82 -19.85 -4.16
N GLN A 77 -6.14 -20.86 -3.36
CA GLN A 77 -5.25 -21.41 -2.33
C GLN A 77 -4.25 -22.44 -2.87
N GLU A 78 -4.49 -23.02 -4.07
CA GLU A 78 -3.64 -24.10 -4.63
C GLU A 78 -2.65 -23.65 -5.71
N ALA A 79 -2.77 -22.44 -6.25
CA ALA A 79 -1.98 -22.00 -7.39
C ALA A 79 -1.42 -20.59 -7.22
N ALA A 80 -0.40 -20.43 -6.39
CA ALA A 80 0.51 -19.30 -6.51
C ALA A 80 1.87 -19.86 -6.96
N PRO A 81 2.29 -19.65 -8.23
CA PRO A 81 3.67 -19.87 -8.62
C PRO A 81 4.54 -18.94 -7.76
N ARG A 82 5.52 -19.51 -7.07
CA ARG A 82 6.54 -18.72 -6.38
C ARG A 82 7.40 -18.08 -7.47
N GLU A 83 6.99 -16.90 -7.95
CA GLU A 83 7.82 -16.07 -8.79
C GLU A 83 9.17 -15.84 -8.10
N ARG A 84 10.26 -15.98 -8.85
CA ARG A 84 11.60 -15.55 -8.43
C ARG A 84 11.67 -14.02 -8.50
N LEU A 85 10.88 -13.35 -7.65
CA LEU A 85 11.13 -11.96 -7.35
C LEU A 85 12.51 -11.89 -6.67
N SER A 86 13.37 -10.98 -7.12
CA SER A 86 14.62 -10.68 -6.42
C SER A 86 14.29 -10.54 -4.94
N GLN A 87 14.88 -11.43 -4.11
CA GLN A 87 14.52 -11.49 -2.70
C GLN A 87 14.78 -10.13 -2.06
N LEU A 88 13.77 -9.63 -1.35
CA LEU A 88 13.98 -8.44 -0.53
C LEU A 88 15.13 -8.70 0.45
N PRO A 89 16.02 -7.73 0.69
CA PRO A 89 17.04 -7.89 1.71
C PRO A 89 16.39 -8.15 3.07
N GLN A 90 17.09 -8.81 3.98
CA GLN A 90 16.53 -9.13 5.31
C GLN A 90 16.21 -7.88 6.13
N SER A 91 16.95 -6.80 5.91
CA SER A 91 16.71 -5.49 6.55
C SER A 91 17.17 -4.36 5.64
N LEU A 92 16.56 -3.20 5.81
CA LEU A 92 16.98 -1.92 5.24
C LEU A 92 17.20 -0.94 6.41
N PRO A 93 18.17 0.00 6.32
CA PRO A 93 18.32 1.03 7.33
C PRO A 93 16.99 1.75 7.59
N GLY A 94 16.53 1.80 8.84
CA GLY A 94 15.26 2.41 9.23
C GLY A 94 13.99 1.63 8.91
N ILE A 95 14.08 0.43 8.25
CA ILE A 95 12.91 -0.37 7.87
C ILE A 95 13.07 -1.83 8.32
N LYS A 96 12.13 -2.32 9.11
CA LYS A 96 12.00 -3.74 9.47
C LYS A 96 11.11 -4.45 8.46
N ILE A 97 11.71 -4.94 7.37
CA ILE A 97 10.98 -5.53 6.22
C ILE A 97 10.02 -6.64 6.66
N ALA A 98 10.45 -7.54 7.55
CA ALA A 98 9.61 -8.61 8.05
C ALA A 98 8.32 -8.10 8.71
N ALA A 99 8.40 -6.99 9.44
CA ALA A 99 7.23 -6.39 10.08
C ALA A 99 6.26 -5.74 9.07
N GLY A 100 6.77 -5.19 7.97
CA GLY A 100 5.94 -4.66 6.89
C GLY A 100 5.31 -5.77 6.04
N LEU A 101 6.09 -6.81 5.69
CA LEU A 101 5.64 -7.95 4.91
C LEU A 101 4.54 -8.75 5.61
N SER A 102 4.70 -9.04 6.91
CA SER A 102 3.70 -9.82 7.66
C SER A 102 2.30 -9.18 7.61
N ARG A 103 2.23 -7.84 7.57
CA ARG A 103 0.97 -7.08 7.44
C ARG A 103 0.30 -7.25 6.08
N LEU A 104 1.06 -7.65 5.06
CA LEU A 104 0.60 -7.84 3.68
C LEU A 104 0.52 -9.33 3.29
N GLY A 105 0.53 -10.24 4.29
CA GLY A 105 0.48 -11.68 4.06
C GLY A 105 1.68 -12.19 3.24
N ASP A 106 2.86 -11.63 3.49
CA ASP A 106 4.13 -11.94 2.82
C ASP A 106 4.14 -11.65 1.30
N ASN A 107 3.22 -10.80 0.82
CA ASN A 107 3.18 -10.38 -0.57
C ASN A 107 4.27 -9.34 -0.88
N GLN A 108 5.41 -9.80 -1.39
CA GLN A 108 6.56 -8.96 -1.70
C GLN A 108 6.29 -7.93 -2.80
N LYS A 109 5.47 -8.27 -3.82
CA LYS A 109 5.10 -7.35 -4.92
C LYS A 109 4.30 -6.16 -4.36
N LEU A 110 3.30 -6.46 -3.53
CA LEU A 110 2.50 -5.42 -2.87
C LEU A 110 3.34 -4.56 -1.92
N TYR A 111 4.27 -5.19 -1.19
CA TYR A 111 5.15 -4.46 -0.27
C TYR A 111 6.07 -3.49 -1.02
N ARG A 112 6.66 -3.90 -2.15
CA ARG A 112 7.46 -3.00 -3.01
C ARG A 112 6.64 -1.82 -3.54
N SER A 113 5.42 -2.08 -4.02
CA SER A 113 4.49 -1.02 -4.45
C SER A 113 4.18 -0.05 -3.30
N LEU A 114 4.01 -0.56 -2.08
CA LEU A 114 3.77 0.27 -0.89
C LEU A 114 4.99 1.16 -0.56
N LEU A 115 6.21 0.63 -0.66
CA LEU A 115 7.44 1.40 -0.45
C LEU A 115 7.57 2.54 -1.48
N LYS A 116 7.29 2.28 -2.76
CA LYS A 116 7.30 3.31 -3.83
C LYS A 116 6.26 4.40 -3.57
N LYS A 117 5.03 4.03 -3.22
CA LYS A 117 3.98 5.00 -2.86
C LYS A 117 4.36 5.82 -1.64
N PHE A 118 4.99 5.19 -0.64
CA PHE A 118 5.51 5.91 0.54
C PHE A 118 6.54 6.95 0.11
N GLN A 119 7.54 6.58 -0.67
CA GLN A 119 8.58 7.49 -1.16
C GLN A 119 7.98 8.68 -1.91
N LYS A 120 7.10 8.44 -2.89
CA LYS A 120 6.44 9.49 -3.68
C LYS A 120 5.63 10.45 -2.81
N ASN A 121 4.87 9.93 -1.86
CA ASN A 121 3.90 10.72 -1.10
C ASN A 121 4.49 11.40 0.13
N GLN A 122 5.61 10.91 0.67
CA GLN A 122 6.21 11.45 1.90
C GLN A 122 7.44 12.32 1.66
N ALA A 123 7.91 12.45 0.42
CA ALA A 123 9.12 13.22 0.10
C ALA A 123 9.11 14.67 0.62
N ASN A 124 7.95 15.33 0.64
CA ASN A 124 7.79 16.73 1.03
C ASN A 124 7.07 16.93 2.38
N SER A 125 6.68 15.84 3.06
CA SER A 125 5.79 15.92 4.23
C SER A 125 6.33 16.81 5.35
N ILE A 126 7.65 16.81 5.61
CA ILE A 126 8.23 17.65 6.67
C ILE A 126 8.19 19.12 6.29
N GLN A 127 8.45 19.45 5.01
CA GLN A 127 8.33 20.83 4.54
C GLN A 127 6.87 21.32 4.63
N GLU A 128 5.91 20.46 4.35
CA GLU A 128 4.48 20.77 4.50
C GLU A 128 4.12 21.01 5.97
N ILE A 129 4.63 20.19 6.91
CA ILE A 129 4.44 20.39 8.36
C ILE A 129 5.03 21.74 8.79
N ARG A 130 6.26 22.06 8.39
CA ARG A 130 6.91 23.35 8.71
C ARG A 130 6.06 24.52 8.20
N THR A 131 5.60 24.44 6.94
CA THR A 131 4.74 25.46 6.35
C THR A 131 3.40 25.61 7.07
N ALA A 132 2.78 24.50 7.49
CA ALA A 132 1.55 24.52 8.25
C ALA A 132 1.74 25.20 9.62
N LEU A 133 2.83 24.88 10.33
CA LEU A 133 3.17 25.51 11.61
C LEU A 133 3.44 27.02 11.47
N GLU A 134 4.18 27.44 10.43
CA GLU A 134 4.41 28.87 10.14
C GLU A 134 3.12 29.63 9.86
N LYS A 135 2.17 28.99 9.19
CA LYS A 135 0.82 29.55 8.91
C LYS A 135 -0.14 29.41 10.07
N LYS A 136 0.29 28.79 11.18
CA LYS A 136 -0.53 28.48 12.37
C LYS A 136 -1.72 27.56 12.06
N ASP A 137 -1.63 26.77 11.00
CA ASP A 137 -2.59 25.74 10.66
C ASP A 137 -2.24 24.44 11.40
N LEU A 138 -2.59 24.44 12.69
CA LEU A 138 -2.27 23.31 13.58
C LEU A 138 -3.05 22.04 13.20
N GLU A 139 -4.25 22.19 12.68
CA GLU A 139 -5.06 21.05 12.24
C GLU A 139 -4.38 20.30 11.08
N LEU A 140 -3.88 21.04 10.10
CA LEU A 140 -3.11 20.48 9.00
C LEU A 140 -1.81 19.84 9.49
N ALA A 141 -1.06 20.53 10.36
CA ALA A 141 0.21 20.01 10.89
C ALA A 141 0.01 18.68 11.66
N ILE A 142 -1.01 18.59 12.51
CA ILE A 142 -1.37 17.36 13.23
C ILE A 142 -1.76 16.25 12.25
N ARG A 143 -2.58 16.55 11.25
CA ARG A 143 -3.01 15.58 10.24
C ARG A 143 -1.84 15.02 9.44
N LEU A 144 -0.87 15.86 9.05
CA LEU A 144 0.33 15.44 8.34
C LEU A 144 1.22 14.53 9.21
N ALA A 145 1.48 14.93 10.46
CA ALA A 145 2.23 14.11 11.42
C ALA A 145 1.54 12.75 11.68
N HIS A 146 0.23 12.75 11.82
CA HIS A 146 -0.59 11.54 11.96
C HIS A 146 -0.47 10.63 10.73
N THR A 147 -0.47 11.21 9.53
CA THR A 147 -0.30 10.47 8.27
C THR A 147 1.06 9.78 8.22
N ILE A 148 2.15 10.51 8.50
CA ILE A 148 3.51 9.93 8.55
C ILE A 148 3.55 8.77 9.55
N LYS A 149 3.01 8.97 10.76
CA LYS A 149 2.92 7.93 11.79
C LYS A 149 2.24 6.67 11.27
N GLY A 150 1.07 6.80 10.63
CA GLY A 150 0.30 5.67 10.12
C GLY A 150 1.03 4.91 9.02
N VAL A 151 1.52 5.62 8.00
CA VAL A 151 2.14 4.98 6.83
C VAL A 151 3.53 4.40 7.14
N SER A 152 4.31 5.02 8.03
CA SER A 152 5.61 4.49 8.49
C SER A 152 5.45 3.18 9.25
N GLY A 153 4.41 3.07 10.10
CA GLY A 153 4.06 1.82 10.76
C GLY A 153 3.75 0.70 9.78
N ASN A 154 3.01 0.99 8.70
CA ASN A 154 2.63 -0.01 7.70
C ASN A 154 3.81 -0.59 6.93
N ILE A 155 4.83 0.22 6.64
CA ILE A 155 6.05 -0.25 5.97
C ILE A 155 7.10 -0.86 6.92
N GLY A 156 6.86 -0.84 8.23
CA GLY A 156 7.81 -1.34 9.23
C GLY A 156 8.91 -0.36 9.64
N ALA A 157 8.77 0.95 9.34
CA ALA A 157 9.70 2.00 9.74
C ALA A 157 9.39 2.49 11.16
N MET A 158 9.78 1.68 12.15
CA MET A 158 9.33 1.84 13.53
C MET A 158 9.92 3.06 14.24
N GLU A 159 11.17 3.44 13.96
CA GLU A 159 11.80 4.64 14.50
C GLU A 159 11.11 5.91 13.97
N LEU A 160 10.82 5.95 12.66
CA LEU A 160 10.05 7.05 12.06
C LEU A 160 8.62 7.11 12.64
N HIS A 161 7.98 5.94 12.82
CA HIS A 161 6.66 5.87 13.46
C HIS A 161 6.66 6.48 14.86
N ALA A 162 7.67 6.15 15.68
CA ALA A 162 7.82 6.70 17.03
C ALA A 162 8.07 8.20 17.00
N ALA A 163 8.99 8.67 16.17
CA ALA A 163 9.29 10.10 16.03
C ALA A 163 8.06 10.90 15.56
N ALA A 164 7.30 10.38 14.58
CA ALA A 164 6.09 11.04 14.10
C ALA A 164 4.97 11.08 15.16
N ARG A 165 4.85 10.04 15.99
CA ARG A 165 3.92 10.03 17.14
C ARG A 165 4.30 11.12 18.15
N ASP A 166 5.59 11.23 18.47
CA ASP A 166 6.06 12.20 19.46
C ASP A 166 5.90 13.63 18.93
N LEU A 167 6.10 13.86 17.62
CA LEU A 167 5.82 15.13 16.95
C LEU A 167 4.31 15.47 16.98
N GLU A 168 3.45 14.52 16.61
CA GLU A 168 1.99 14.71 16.68
C GLU A 168 1.54 15.13 18.09
N SER A 169 2.03 14.43 19.11
CA SER A 169 1.74 14.73 20.50
C SER A 169 2.29 16.11 20.92
N GLY A 170 3.47 16.48 20.45
CA GLY A 170 4.08 17.79 20.70
C GLY A 170 3.26 18.93 20.08
N ILE A 171 2.81 18.77 18.83
CA ILE A 171 1.97 19.78 18.16
C ILE A 171 0.63 19.94 18.91
N ILE A 172 0.02 18.84 19.36
CA ILE A 172 -1.23 18.89 20.16
C ILE A 172 -1.03 19.63 21.47
N ALA A 173 0.10 19.41 22.16
CA ALA A 173 0.36 19.98 23.48
C ALA A 173 0.86 21.44 23.42
N GLU A 174 1.72 21.78 22.48
CA GLU A 174 2.50 23.03 22.44
C GLU A 174 2.14 23.93 21.24
N GLY A 175 1.35 23.41 20.28
CA GLY A 175 0.96 24.12 19.07
C GLY A 175 2.16 24.48 18.18
N GLU A 176 2.21 25.74 17.75
CA GLU A 176 3.31 26.28 16.92
C GLU A 176 4.68 26.31 17.62
N LYS A 177 4.70 26.16 18.96
CA LYS A 177 5.93 26.13 19.77
C LYS A 177 6.54 24.74 19.90
N VAL A 178 6.02 23.76 19.16
CA VAL A 178 6.58 22.42 19.15
C VAL A 178 8.09 22.45 18.91
N SER A 179 8.83 21.60 19.62
CA SER A 179 10.28 21.60 19.59
C SER A 179 10.84 21.33 18.19
N SER A 180 11.80 22.16 17.73
CA SER A 180 12.52 21.92 16.48
C SER A 180 13.21 20.54 16.49
N VAL A 181 13.65 20.06 17.64
CA VAL A 181 14.26 18.74 17.82
C VAL A 181 13.31 17.61 17.43
N GLN A 182 12.01 17.74 17.73
CA GLN A 182 11.04 16.73 17.31
C GLN A 182 10.83 16.72 15.79
N ILE A 183 10.81 17.89 15.15
CA ILE A 183 10.69 18.00 13.70
C ILE A 183 11.94 17.44 13.03
N GLU A 184 13.13 17.76 13.53
CA GLU A 184 14.41 17.28 13.03
C GLU A 184 14.57 15.76 13.22
N SER A 185 14.05 15.21 14.31
CA SER A 185 14.01 13.76 14.52
C SER A 185 13.18 13.05 13.46
N VAL A 186 11.99 13.56 13.14
CA VAL A 186 11.16 12.98 12.07
C VAL A 186 11.85 13.12 10.71
N GLN A 187 12.45 14.30 10.42
CA GLN A 187 13.19 14.53 9.19
C GLN A 187 14.32 13.50 9.01
N SER A 188 15.15 13.34 10.03
CA SER A 188 16.30 12.41 9.97
C SER A 188 15.88 10.96 9.70
N HIS A 189 14.86 10.48 10.41
CA HIS A 189 14.36 9.11 10.20
C HIS A 189 13.65 8.96 8.84
N LEU A 190 12.94 9.99 8.36
CA LEU A 190 12.31 9.99 7.05
C LEU A 190 13.36 9.93 5.95
N ASP A 191 14.39 10.77 6.02
CA ASP A 191 15.50 10.80 5.03
C ASP A 191 16.20 9.44 4.96
N GLN A 192 16.44 8.79 6.11
CA GLN A 192 17.01 7.45 6.17
C GLN A 192 16.12 6.43 5.45
N VAL A 193 14.83 6.46 5.70
CA VAL A 193 13.85 5.55 5.06
C VAL A 193 13.78 5.79 3.55
N LEU A 194 13.70 7.05 3.10
CA LEU A 194 13.66 7.42 1.68
C LEU A 194 14.93 7.00 0.94
N THR A 195 16.09 7.20 1.55
CA THR A 195 17.38 6.76 1.01
C THR A 195 17.41 5.24 0.84
N SER A 196 17.01 4.50 1.85
CA SER A 196 16.97 3.04 1.81
C SER A 196 16.04 2.49 0.75
N ILE A 197 14.88 3.14 0.52
CA ILE A 197 13.97 2.75 -0.57
C ILE A 197 14.62 3.03 -1.93
N THR A 198 15.30 4.17 -2.10
CA THR A 198 16.00 4.51 -3.34
C THR A 198 17.10 3.50 -3.65
N GLU A 199 17.90 3.12 -2.66
CA GLU A 199 18.95 2.11 -2.82
C GLU A 199 18.38 0.73 -3.21
N LEU A 200 17.24 0.34 -2.61
CA LEU A 200 16.55 -0.91 -2.96
C LEU A 200 16.07 -0.89 -4.43
N GLU A 201 15.60 0.24 -4.92
CA GLU A 201 15.15 0.38 -6.32
C GLU A 201 16.35 0.36 -7.28
N ASN A 202 17.42 1.08 -6.98
CA ASN A 202 18.62 1.10 -7.80
C ASN A 202 19.30 -0.28 -7.90
N ALA A 203 19.39 -1.04 -6.79
CA ALA A 203 19.91 -2.40 -6.80
C ALA A 203 19.10 -3.36 -7.72
N ASN A 204 17.80 -3.12 -7.89
CA ASN A 204 16.99 -3.88 -8.84
C ASN A 204 17.23 -3.45 -10.30
N HIS A 205 17.50 -2.16 -10.55
CA HIS A 205 17.86 -1.66 -11.89
C HIS A 205 19.24 -2.17 -12.34
N GLU A 206 20.22 -2.24 -11.45
CA GLU A 206 21.56 -2.78 -11.79
C GLU A 206 21.51 -4.29 -12.08
N SER A 207 20.63 -5.03 -11.43
CA SER A 207 20.39 -6.45 -11.73
C SER A 207 19.66 -6.68 -13.07
N ALA A 208 18.93 -5.68 -13.55
CA ALA A 208 18.23 -5.71 -14.85
C ALA A 208 19.12 -5.20 -16.01
N SER A 209 20.17 -4.41 -15.73
CA SER A 209 21.04 -3.83 -16.77
C SER A 209 22.12 -4.79 -17.33
N HIS A 210 22.19 -6.04 -16.87
CA HIS A 210 23.08 -7.07 -17.39
C HIS A 210 22.43 -8.01 -18.40
N SER A 211 21.31 -7.65 -19.02
CA SER A 211 20.56 -8.47 -19.96
C SER A 211 20.29 -7.79 -21.31
N ASP A 212 21.34 -7.28 -21.97
CA ASP A 212 21.24 -6.85 -23.38
C ASP A 212 21.04 -8.01 -24.37
N ASP A 213 20.90 -9.25 -23.88
CA ASP A 213 20.79 -10.47 -24.70
C ASP A 213 19.44 -11.22 -24.53
N LEU A 214 18.42 -10.62 -23.89
CA LEU A 214 17.15 -11.31 -23.59
C LEU A 214 16.01 -11.05 -24.57
N ASP A 215 16.20 -10.17 -25.55
CA ASP A 215 15.20 -9.95 -26.64
C ASP A 215 15.09 -11.16 -27.60
N ALA A 216 15.91 -12.20 -27.44
CA ALA A 216 16.05 -13.30 -28.40
C ALA A 216 15.12 -14.50 -28.15
N HIS A 217 14.28 -14.53 -27.09
CA HIS A 217 13.42 -15.69 -26.79
C HIS A 217 12.03 -15.30 -26.25
N LEU A 218 11.38 -14.31 -26.86
CA LEU A 218 9.96 -14.07 -26.60
C LEU A 218 9.12 -15.10 -27.36
N ASP A 219 8.37 -15.94 -26.64
CA ASP A 219 7.43 -16.89 -27.25
C ASP A 219 6.16 -16.20 -27.73
N LEU A 220 6.18 -15.71 -28.95
CA LEU A 220 5.06 -15.02 -29.61
C LEU A 220 3.75 -15.81 -29.61
N SER A 221 3.80 -17.13 -29.50
CA SER A 221 2.59 -17.95 -29.53
C SER A 221 1.69 -17.70 -28.31
N HIS A 222 2.29 -17.30 -27.19
CA HIS A 222 1.57 -16.97 -25.96
C HIS A 222 1.33 -15.45 -25.80
N ILE A 223 2.17 -14.61 -26.39
CA ILE A 223 2.10 -13.14 -26.25
C ILE A 223 1.02 -12.55 -27.18
N LYS A 224 0.92 -13.04 -28.42
CA LYS A 224 -0.01 -12.50 -29.41
C LYS A 224 -1.48 -12.55 -28.96
N PRO A 225 -1.99 -13.66 -28.39
CA PRO A 225 -3.35 -13.70 -27.87
C PRO A 225 -3.62 -12.66 -26.78
N LEU A 226 -2.64 -12.42 -25.88
CA LEU A 226 -2.77 -11.41 -24.81
C LEU A 226 -2.76 -9.97 -25.38
N ILE A 227 -1.99 -9.71 -26.43
CA ILE A 227 -2.00 -8.41 -27.13
C ILE A 227 -3.37 -8.17 -27.76
N ASP A 228 -3.91 -9.16 -28.48
CA ASP A 228 -5.21 -9.05 -29.16
C ASP A 228 -6.35 -8.89 -28.12
N GLU A 229 -6.29 -9.61 -27.01
CA GLU A 229 -7.26 -9.53 -25.91
C GLU A 229 -7.21 -8.14 -25.21
N LEU A 230 -6.01 -7.62 -24.93
CA LEU A 230 -5.85 -6.31 -24.31
C LEU A 230 -6.34 -5.18 -25.24
N LEU A 231 -6.10 -5.28 -26.56
CA LEU A 231 -6.64 -4.31 -27.51
C LEU A 231 -8.17 -4.30 -27.51
N ALA A 232 -8.82 -5.46 -27.50
CA ALA A 232 -10.28 -5.57 -27.46
C ALA A 232 -10.85 -4.99 -26.17
N LEU A 233 -10.26 -5.30 -25.01
CA LEU A 233 -10.72 -4.77 -23.72
C LEU A 233 -10.54 -3.25 -23.60
N LEU A 234 -9.47 -2.68 -24.17
CA LEU A 234 -9.26 -1.23 -24.21
C LEU A 234 -10.23 -0.54 -25.18
N GLU A 235 -10.65 -1.19 -26.27
CA GLU A 235 -11.68 -0.66 -27.21
C GLU A 235 -13.07 -0.65 -26.57
N ASP A 236 -13.36 -1.57 -25.64
CA ASP A 236 -14.63 -1.68 -24.92
C ASP A 236 -14.65 -0.92 -23.58
N ASP A 237 -13.58 -0.16 -23.24
CA ASP A 237 -13.38 0.55 -21.97
C ASP A 237 -13.50 -0.39 -20.74
N ASP A 238 -13.12 -1.67 -20.91
CA ASP A 238 -13.29 -2.70 -19.88
C ASP A 238 -12.15 -2.69 -18.85
N THR A 239 -12.52 -2.68 -17.58
CA THR A 239 -11.59 -2.70 -16.45
C THR A 239 -10.80 -4.00 -16.33
N GLU A 240 -11.22 -5.09 -16.98
CA GLU A 240 -10.46 -6.35 -17.08
C GLU A 240 -9.15 -6.17 -17.86
N ALA A 241 -9.01 -5.09 -18.64
CA ALA A 241 -7.77 -4.71 -19.33
C ALA A 241 -6.55 -4.65 -18.36
N ALA A 242 -6.74 -4.21 -17.11
CA ALA A 242 -5.68 -4.20 -16.11
C ALA A 242 -5.16 -5.61 -15.78
N SER A 243 -6.02 -6.61 -15.76
CA SER A 243 -5.63 -8.01 -15.49
C SER A 243 -4.83 -8.63 -16.63
N VAL A 244 -5.22 -8.35 -17.88
CA VAL A 244 -4.51 -8.83 -19.08
C VAL A 244 -3.17 -8.10 -19.24
N LEU A 245 -3.12 -6.80 -18.91
CA LEU A 245 -1.87 -6.04 -18.87
C LEU A 245 -0.87 -6.62 -17.85
N ASP A 246 -1.32 -7.06 -16.69
CA ASP A 246 -0.46 -7.72 -15.70
C ASP A 246 0.15 -9.01 -16.25
N GLN A 247 -0.63 -9.83 -16.96
CA GLN A 247 -0.13 -11.03 -17.62
C GLN A 247 0.91 -10.69 -18.71
N LEU A 248 0.68 -9.64 -19.51
CA LEU A 248 1.65 -9.15 -20.48
C LEU A 248 2.94 -8.68 -19.82
N LYS A 249 2.88 -7.90 -18.73
CA LYS A 249 4.07 -7.45 -18.00
C LYS A 249 4.92 -8.63 -17.48
N GLU A 250 4.30 -9.74 -17.12
CA GLU A 250 5.00 -10.95 -16.72
C GLU A 250 5.81 -11.56 -17.89
N GLN A 251 5.23 -11.61 -19.09
CA GLN A 251 5.91 -12.13 -20.27
C GLN A 251 7.07 -11.24 -20.75
N PHE A 252 6.93 -9.92 -20.56
CA PHE A 252 7.94 -8.92 -20.91
C PHE A 252 8.90 -8.56 -19.76
N SER A 253 8.92 -9.38 -18.70
CA SER A 253 9.83 -9.15 -17.56
C SER A 253 11.29 -9.22 -18.02
N GLY A 254 12.06 -8.17 -17.73
CA GLY A 254 13.48 -8.06 -18.14
C GLY A 254 13.70 -7.51 -19.56
N THR A 255 12.67 -7.18 -20.31
CA THR A 255 12.79 -6.56 -21.64
C THR A 255 12.63 -5.05 -21.59
N ARG A 256 13.06 -4.35 -22.66
CA ARG A 256 12.86 -2.90 -22.84
C ARG A 256 11.37 -2.48 -22.88
N PHE A 257 10.47 -3.41 -23.14
CA PHE A 257 9.03 -3.13 -23.25
C PHE A 257 8.33 -3.02 -21.88
N LEU A 258 8.94 -3.54 -20.82
CA LEU A 258 8.33 -3.54 -19.49
C LEU A 258 8.02 -2.13 -18.96
N GLU A 259 8.91 -1.17 -19.18
CA GLU A 259 8.67 0.23 -18.75
C GLU A 259 7.49 0.85 -19.51
N LYS A 260 7.40 0.60 -20.82
CA LYS A 260 6.29 1.09 -21.64
C LYS A 260 4.94 0.47 -21.22
N LEU A 261 4.93 -0.78 -20.76
CA LEU A 261 3.73 -1.43 -20.21
C LEU A 261 3.34 -0.87 -18.84
N LYS A 262 4.29 -0.33 -18.07
CA LYS A 262 3.98 0.40 -16.83
C LYS A 262 3.35 1.77 -17.10
N ASP A 263 3.80 2.48 -18.13
CA ASP A 263 3.16 3.73 -18.55
C ASP A 263 1.70 3.48 -18.95
N LEU A 264 1.43 2.36 -19.64
CA LEU A 264 0.08 1.93 -19.99
C LEU A 264 -0.78 1.63 -18.74
N GLU A 265 -0.18 1.00 -17.70
CA GLU A 265 -0.86 0.73 -16.43
C GLU A 265 -1.32 2.01 -15.74
N GLU A 266 -0.52 3.08 -15.79
CA GLU A 266 -0.89 4.37 -15.23
C GLU A 266 -2.11 4.96 -15.96
N MET A 267 -2.14 4.89 -17.29
CA MET A 267 -3.26 5.38 -18.11
C MET A 267 -4.56 4.61 -17.83
N ILE A 268 -4.51 3.28 -17.75
CA ILE A 268 -5.65 2.43 -17.39
C ILE A 268 -6.11 2.73 -15.95
N GLY A 269 -5.18 2.95 -15.02
CA GLY A 269 -5.47 3.31 -13.63
C GLY A 269 -6.16 4.67 -13.47
N GLU A 270 -5.94 5.59 -14.41
CA GLU A 270 -6.61 6.88 -14.50
C GLU A 270 -7.95 6.82 -15.26
N TYR A 271 -8.35 5.65 -15.76
CA TYR A 271 -9.53 5.42 -16.61
C TYR A 271 -9.50 6.16 -17.94
N ASP A 272 -8.30 6.50 -18.46
CA ASP A 272 -8.09 7.13 -19.76
C ASP A 272 -7.90 6.06 -20.85
N PHE A 273 -8.97 5.28 -21.12
CA PHE A 273 -8.92 4.13 -22.01
C PHE A 273 -8.63 4.52 -23.46
N GLU A 274 -9.11 5.69 -23.93
CA GLU A 274 -8.86 6.17 -25.29
C GLU A 274 -7.36 6.40 -25.51
N LYS A 275 -6.69 7.08 -24.57
CA LYS A 275 -5.25 7.33 -24.63
C LYS A 275 -4.45 6.03 -24.42
N ALA A 276 -4.89 5.16 -23.53
CA ALA A 276 -4.28 3.85 -23.32
C ALA A 276 -4.32 3.00 -24.58
N LEU A 277 -5.42 3.00 -25.31
CA LEU A 277 -5.61 2.27 -26.56
C LEU A 277 -4.65 2.77 -27.67
N ASP A 278 -4.58 4.07 -27.89
CA ASP A 278 -3.69 4.67 -28.89
C ASP A 278 -2.22 4.40 -28.59
N TYR A 279 -1.85 4.52 -27.31
CA TYR A 279 -0.50 4.19 -26.83
C TYR A 279 -0.19 2.71 -27.06
N PHE A 280 -1.11 1.82 -26.68
CA PHE A 280 -0.90 0.39 -26.80
C PHE A 280 -0.88 -0.11 -28.25
N LYS A 281 -1.68 0.47 -29.16
CA LYS A 281 -1.59 0.19 -30.61
C LYS A 281 -0.18 0.44 -31.16
N THR A 282 0.43 1.56 -30.73
CA THR A 282 1.80 1.91 -31.13
C THR A 282 2.82 0.92 -30.56
N LEU A 283 2.67 0.58 -29.27
CA LEU A 283 3.55 -0.36 -28.57
C LEU A 283 3.45 -1.78 -29.15
N ALA A 284 2.26 -2.26 -29.44
CA ALA A 284 2.03 -3.58 -30.06
C ALA A 284 2.69 -3.71 -31.44
N ALA A 285 2.63 -2.62 -32.25
CA ALA A 285 3.33 -2.58 -33.53
C ALA A 285 4.86 -2.60 -33.38
N GLU A 286 5.41 -2.00 -32.33
CA GLU A 286 6.84 -2.02 -32.01
C GLU A 286 7.29 -3.42 -31.52
N ILE A 287 6.49 -4.06 -30.68
CA ILE A 287 6.73 -5.43 -30.19
C ILE A 287 6.77 -6.40 -31.39
N ASN A 288 5.79 -6.35 -32.28
CA ASN A 288 5.73 -7.22 -33.44
C ASN A 288 6.94 -7.06 -34.39
N ARG A 289 7.48 -5.82 -34.52
CA ARG A 289 8.67 -5.57 -35.35
C ARG A 289 9.99 -6.01 -34.73
N SER A 290 10.05 -6.15 -33.45
CA SER A 290 11.30 -6.49 -32.72
C SER A 290 11.55 -8.00 -32.69
N VAL A 291 10.56 -8.79 -33.08
CA VAL A 291 10.61 -10.27 -33.03
C VAL A 291 10.63 -10.92 -34.44
N ASP A 292 10.34 -10.11 -35.51
CA ASP A 292 10.60 -10.48 -36.88
C ASP A 292 12.08 -10.20 -37.23
#